data_9958c916a5b913a09210f42dbc9569b4
#
_entry.id   9958c916a5b913a09210f42dbc9569b4
#
_cell.length_a   1.000
_cell.length_b   1.000
_cell.length_c   1.000
_cell.angle_alpha   90.00
_cell.angle_beta   90.00
_cell.angle_gamma   90.00
#
_symmetry.space_group_name_H-M   'P 1'
#
loop_
_entity.id
_entity.type
_entity.pdbx_description
1 polymer ?
#
loop_
_entity_poly.entity_id
_entity_poly.type
_entity_poly.pdbx_seq_one_letter_code
_entity_poly.pdbx_strand_id
1 'polypeptide(L)'
;MSGPYRAAVCTALTGPDSIQIQDRASVPLARDEVRIATRAAGVNFPDLLMTYGKYQFRPDPPFIPGMEIAGEVIETGAEVAAVKVGDRVMAGAKGSCFAEQLVVPSSAVMLLPPALSFEEGSCWRSAAVTAWHALHDKAGLQAGETALILGASGGVGMAAIKLAKHFGATVVGTGSTQSKRDAILAAGADHALDPAAEDLPGQVKSLTGGNGVNVVFDPVGGALSIKATRAIAWGGRFLIVGFASGEIPSFPANHALIKGYSLIGLRAGEASRRDPDLAKRTQSALHGLAATGAMRPHICQTFKLENTTDALRALEARNIIGRAVITMP
;
A
#
# COMPACT_ATOMS: atom_id res chain seq x y z
N MET A 1 -15.74 25.52 -16.52
CA MET A 1 -15.31 25.61 -15.10
C MET A 1 -16.08 24.54 -14.34
N SER A 2 -15.41 23.62 -13.69
CA SER A 2 -16.06 22.63 -12.83
C SER A 2 -16.63 23.34 -11.60
N GLY A 3 -17.82 22.92 -11.14
CA GLY A 3 -18.50 23.49 -9.96
C GLY A 3 -17.78 23.13 -8.65
N PRO A 4 -18.31 23.58 -7.50
CA PRO A 4 -17.82 23.17 -6.19
C PRO A 4 -17.94 21.65 -6.04
N TYR A 5 -17.07 21.07 -5.20
CA TYR A 5 -17.02 19.63 -4.94
C TYR A 5 -16.85 19.36 -3.44
N ARG A 6 -17.25 18.18 -2.98
CA ARG A 6 -17.15 17.78 -1.58
C ARG A 6 -15.84 17.08 -1.30
N ALA A 7 -15.31 17.26 -0.11
CA ALA A 7 -14.09 16.62 0.36
C ALA A 7 -14.16 16.29 1.85
N ALA A 8 -13.49 15.22 2.24
CA ALA A 8 -13.26 14.86 3.65
C ALA A 8 -12.04 15.63 4.15
N VAL A 9 -12.25 16.56 5.07
CA VAL A 9 -11.25 17.50 5.56
C VAL A 9 -10.87 17.16 6.99
N CYS A 10 -9.60 16.93 7.25
CA CYS A 10 -9.03 16.79 8.57
C CYS A 10 -8.82 18.19 9.17
N THR A 11 -9.58 18.51 10.22
CA THR A 11 -9.61 19.84 10.83
C THR A 11 -8.68 19.97 12.04
N ALA A 12 -8.21 18.85 12.60
CA ALA A 12 -7.27 18.79 13.72
C ALA A 12 -6.49 17.46 13.70
N LEU A 13 -5.32 17.42 14.34
CA LEU A 13 -4.48 16.21 14.40
C LEU A 13 -4.87 15.30 15.59
N THR A 14 -6.17 15.02 15.75
CA THR A 14 -6.73 14.22 16.86
C THR A 14 -7.27 12.86 16.43
N GLY A 15 -7.01 12.48 15.19
CA GLY A 15 -7.43 11.19 14.62
C GLY A 15 -8.65 11.29 13.72
N PRO A 16 -9.30 10.16 13.38
CA PRO A 16 -10.38 10.09 12.40
C PRO A 16 -11.58 10.98 12.71
N ASP A 17 -11.85 11.27 13.97
CA ASP A 17 -12.99 12.09 14.41
C ASP A 17 -12.86 13.57 14.02
N SER A 18 -11.66 13.99 13.62
CA SER A 18 -11.42 15.33 13.08
C SER A 18 -11.83 15.50 11.61
N ILE A 19 -12.29 14.43 10.96
CA ILE A 19 -12.73 14.49 9.56
C ILE A 19 -14.14 15.12 9.48
N GLN A 20 -14.26 16.11 8.62
CA GLN A 20 -15.52 16.79 8.30
C GLN A 20 -15.71 16.84 6.79
N ILE A 21 -16.92 16.59 6.31
CA ILE A 21 -17.24 16.80 4.89
C ILE A 21 -17.48 18.27 4.66
N GLN A 22 -16.75 18.87 3.72
CA GLN A 22 -16.82 20.29 3.39
C GLN A 22 -16.86 20.50 1.89
N ASP A 23 -17.59 21.52 1.45
CA ASP A 23 -17.56 22.01 0.08
C ASP A 23 -16.24 22.74 -0.19
N ARG A 24 -15.68 22.51 -1.37
CA ARG A 24 -14.45 23.13 -1.85
C ARG A 24 -14.69 23.77 -3.21
N ALA A 25 -14.11 24.93 -3.41
CA ALA A 25 -14.11 25.59 -4.71
C ALA A 25 -13.13 24.89 -5.65
N SER A 26 -13.53 24.69 -6.90
CA SER A 26 -12.60 24.28 -7.95
C SER A 26 -11.58 25.36 -8.23
N VAL A 27 -10.31 24.96 -8.38
CA VAL A 27 -9.21 25.85 -8.75
C VAL A 27 -8.89 25.71 -10.25
N PRO A 28 -8.46 26.78 -10.95
CA PRO A 28 -8.00 26.66 -12.33
C PRO A 28 -6.84 25.67 -12.45
N LEU A 29 -6.74 24.99 -13.59
CA LEU A 29 -5.61 24.09 -13.89
C LEU A 29 -4.37 24.89 -14.31
N ALA A 30 -3.19 24.42 -13.89
CA ALA A 30 -1.94 24.75 -14.55
C ALA A 30 -1.85 24.06 -15.92
N ARG A 31 -0.90 24.49 -16.77
CA ARG A 31 -0.81 24.05 -18.17
C ARG A 31 -0.53 22.54 -18.31
N ASP A 32 0.15 21.92 -17.32
CA ASP A 32 0.54 20.51 -17.27
C ASP A 32 -0.35 19.65 -16.35
N GLU A 33 -1.39 20.23 -15.75
CA GLU A 33 -2.28 19.54 -14.82
C GLU A 33 -3.52 18.95 -15.46
N VAL A 34 -4.09 17.97 -14.79
CA VAL A 34 -5.37 17.35 -15.11
C VAL A 34 -6.30 17.41 -13.91
N ARG A 35 -7.60 17.57 -14.19
CA ARG A 35 -8.66 17.39 -13.20
C ARG A 35 -9.34 16.06 -13.43
N ILE A 36 -9.47 15.30 -12.35
CA ILE A 36 -10.07 13.97 -12.33
C ILE A 36 -11.33 14.03 -11.47
N ALA A 37 -12.47 13.58 -12.02
CA ALA A 37 -13.64 13.21 -11.22
C ALA A 37 -13.30 11.89 -10.52
N THR A 38 -13.14 11.93 -9.20
CA THR A 38 -12.81 10.76 -8.40
C THR A 38 -14.03 9.85 -8.33
N ARG A 39 -13.86 8.57 -8.70
CA ARG A 39 -14.89 7.52 -8.55
C ARG A 39 -14.63 6.67 -7.32
N ALA A 40 -13.34 6.48 -6.99
CA ALA A 40 -12.93 5.73 -5.83
C ALA A 40 -11.59 6.24 -5.29
N ALA A 41 -11.39 6.18 -3.98
CA ALA A 41 -10.14 6.48 -3.28
C ALA A 41 -9.76 5.36 -2.33
N GLY A 42 -8.54 4.86 -2.44
CA GLY A 42 -8.02 3.80 -1.57
C GLY A 42 -7.63 4.32 -0.20
N VAL A 43 -8.05 3.60 0.85
CA VAL A 43 -7.67 3.94 2.24
C VAL A 43 -6.38 3.23 2.61
N ASN A 44 -5.39 4.01 3.03
CA ASN A 44 -4.06 3.54 3.39
C ASN A 44 -3.74 3.84 4.87
N PHE A 45 -2.86 3.03 5.46
CA PHE A 45 -2.40 3.28 6.84
C PHE A 45 -1.73 4.65 7.04
N PRO A 46 -0.95 5.19 6.08
CA PRO A 46 -0.49 6.58 6.12
C PRO A 46 -1.61 7.62 6.25
N ASP A 47 -2.78 7.41 5.63
CA ASP A 47 -3.90 8.36 5.72
C ASP A 47 -4.39 8.47 7.17
N LEU A 48 -4.52 7.33 7.86
CA LEU A 48 -4.83 7.29 9.29
C LEU A 48 -3.73 7.99 10.12
N LEU A 49 -2.46 7.69 9.88
CA LEU A 49 -1.35 8.31 10.61
C LEU A 49 -1.28 9.83 10.41
N MET A 50 -1.65 10.33 9.21
CA MET A 50 -1.71 11.77 8.94
C MET A 50 -2.76 12.47 9.81
N THR A 51 -3.92 11.85 10.09
CA THR A 51 -4.93 12.44 10.97
C THR A 51 -4.47 12.61 12.42
N TYR A 52 -3.44 11.84 12.83
CA TYR A 52 -2.78 11.97 14.14
C TYR A 52 -1.47 12.78 14.10
N GLY A 53 -1.05 13.30 12.95
CA GLY A 53 0.26 13.94 12.80
C GLY A 53 1.45 12.98 13.01
N LYS A 54 1.25 11.67 12.88
CA LYS A 54 2.26 10.61 13.14
C LYS A 54 2.93 10.07 11.89
N TYR A 55 2.62 10.61 10.71
CA TYR A 55 3.28 10.21 9.46
C TYR A 55 4.47 11.12 9.14
N GLN A 56 5.38 10.68 8.26
CA GLN A 56 6.57 11.48 7.86
C GLN A 56 6.20 12.76 7.08
N PHE A 57 5.08 12.73 6.35
CA PHE A 57 4.47 13.90 5.76
C PHE A 57 3.36 14.38 6.70
N ARG A 58 3.51 15.59 7.25
CA ARG A 58 2.63 16.16 8.25
C ARG A 58 2.06 17.49 7.74
N PRO A 59 0.94 17.45 7.00
CA PRO A 59 0.29 18.70 6.60
C PRO A 59 -0.35 19.36 7.82
N ASP A 60 -0.32 20.70 7.84
CA ASP A 60 -1.04 21.48 8.85
C ASP A 60 -2.55 21.43 8.57
N PRO A 61 -3.40 21.23 9.60
CA PRO A 61 -4.85 21.36 9.45
C PRO A 61 -5.27 22.79 9.07
N PRO A 62 -6.33 22.97 8.23
CA PRO A 62 -7.13 21.92 7.62
C PRO A 62 -6.51 21.36 6.33
N PHE A 63 -6.54 20.04 6.15
CA PHE A 63 -6.09 19.37 4.92
C PHE A 63 -7.02 18.22 4.52
N ILE A 64 -6.97 17.80 3.25
CA ILE A 64 -7.70 16.64 2.76
C ILE A 64 -6.73 15.43 2.75
N PRO A 65 -7.01 14.34 3.50
CA PRO A 65 -6.22 13.11 3.43
C PRO A 65 -6.43 12.34 2.12
N GLY A 66 -5.82 11.14 2.05
CA GLY A 66 -5.90 10.24 0.91
C GLY A 66 -4.71 10.38 -0.03
N MET A 67 -4.16 9.26 -0.47
CA MET A 67 -2.92 9.21 -1.25
C MET A 67 -3.10 8.67 -2.67
N GLU A 68 -4.22 8.01 -2.98
CA GLU A 68 -4.46 7.41 -4.30
C GLU A 68 -5.94 7.38 -4.65
N ILE A 69 -6.22 7.54 -5.94
CA ILE A 69 -7.58 7.50 -6.50
C ILE A 69 -7.61 6.72 -7.81
N ALA A 70 -8.83 6.36 -8.23
CA ALA A 70 -9.17 6.12 -9.62
C ALA A 70 -10.43 6.91 -9.98
N GLY A 71 -10.49 7.36 -11.24
CA GLY A 71 -11.58 8.20 -11.71
C GLY A 71 -11.48 8.48 -13.21
N GLU A 72 -12.19 9.51 -13.65
CA GLU A 72 -12.24 9.94 -15.04
C GLU A 72 -11.65 11.34 -15.19
N VAL A 73 -10.85 11.56 -16.22
CA VAL A 73 -10.34 12.88 -16.57
C VAL A 73 -11.50 13.75 -17.07
N ILE A 74 -11.74 14.89 -16.42
CA ILE A 74 -12.82 15.83 -16.80
C ILE A 74 -12.29 17.16 -17.36
N GLU A 75 -11.00 17.47 -17.16
CA GLU A 75 -10.37 18.67 -17.70
C GLU A 75 -8.87 18.45 -17.82
N THR A 76 -8.24 19.01 -18.88
CA THR A 76 -6.80 18.93 -19.11
C THR A 76 -6.22 20.32 -19.37
N GLY A 77 -5.03 20.59 -18.81
CA GLY A 77 -4.24 21.76 -19.14
C GLY A 77 -3.71 21.71 -20.58
N ALA A 78 -3.32 22.85 -21.11
CA ALA A 78 -2.97 23.01 -22.53
C ALA A 78 -1.70 22.23 -22.96
N GLU A 79 -0.86 21.81 -22.04
CA GLU A 79 0.39 21.04 -22.30
C GLU A 79 0.23 19.53 -22.06
N VAL A 80 -0.96 19.09 -21.65
CA VAL A 80 -1.22 17.67 -21.38
C VAL A 80 -1.45 16.92 -22.69
N ALA A 81 -0.59 15.93 -22.98
CA ALA A 81 -0.68 15.07 -24.16
C ALA A 81 -0.90 13.59 -23.83
N ALA A 82 -0.59 13.17 -22.59
CA ALA A 82 -0.57 11.76 -22.22
C ALA A 82 -1.96 11.16 -21.95
N VAL A 83 -2.96 12.01 -21.63
CA VAL A 83 -4.34 11.63 -21.34
C VAL A 83 -5.29 12.68 -21.88
N LYS A 84 -6.57 12.31 -22.08
CA LYS A 84 -7.64 13.20 -22.59
C LYS A 84 -8.88 13.10 -21.72
N VAL A 85 -9.78 14.06 -21.85
CA VAL A 85 -11.10 14.03 -21.20
C VAL A 85 -11.84 12.74 -21.56
N GLY A 86 -12.41 12.09 -20.55
CA GLY A 86 -13.09 10.80 -20.63
C GLY A 86 -12.19 9.59 -20.39
N ASP A 87 -10.88 9.76 -20.31
CA ASP A 87 -9.99 8.64 -19.97
C ASP A 87 -10.21 8.18 -18.53
N ARG A 88 -10.27 6.86 -18.33
CA ARG A 88 -10.25 6.22 -17.02
C ARG A 88 -8.82 6.15 -16.53
N VAL A 89 -8.57 6.67 -15.32
CA VAL A 89 -7.21 6.85 -14.81
C VAL A 89 -7.09 6.45 -13.35
N MET A 90 -5.83 6.14 -12.97
CA MET A 90 -5.36 6.08 -11.58
C MET A 90 -4.41 7.25 -11.35
N ALA A 91 -4.49 7.86 -10.18
CA ALA A 91 -3.57 8.93 -9.80
C ALA A 91 -3.21 8.84 -8.31
N GLY A 92 -2.09 9.46 -7.95
CA GLY A 92 -1.66 9.54 -6.56
C GLY A 92 -1.10 10.92 -6.22
N ALA A 93 -1.34 11.36 -5.00
CA ALA A 93 -0.85 12.61 -4.45
C ALA A 93 -0.41 12.44 -2.99
N LYS A 94 0.23 13.45 -2.42
CA LYS A 94 0.54 13.50 -0.98
C LYS A 94 -0.61 14.13 -0.20
N GLY A 95 -1.79 13.51 -0.21
CA GLY A 95 -3.04 14.07 0.30
C GLY A 95 -3.98 14.45 -0.84
N SER A 96 -5.12 15.07 -0.51
CA SER A 96 -6.16 15.58 -1.42
C SER A 96 -6.99 14.52 -2.16
N CYS A 97 -6.82 13.23 -1.85
CA CYS A 97 -7.50 12.16 -2.57
C CYS A 97 -8.89 11.80 -2.04
N PHE A 98 -9.21 12.14 -0.78
CA PHE A 98 -10.56 11.91 -0.24
C PHE A 98 -11.49 13.08 -0.61
N ALA A 99 -11.68 13.26 -1.91
CA ALA A 99 -12.45 14.35 -2.49
C ALA A 99 -13.05 13.93 -3.84
N GLU A 100 -14.20 14.50 -4.20
CA GLU A 100 -14.89 14.23 -5.47
C GLU A 100 -14.10 14.69 -6.71
N GLN A 101 -13.14 15.60 -6.52
CA GLN A 101 -12.22 16.04 -7.58
C GLN A 101 -10.78 16.05 -7.07
N LEU A 102 -9.86 15.65 -7.94
CA LEU A 102 -8.42 15.75 -7.71
C LEU A 102 -7.77 16.48 -8.87
N VAL A 103 -6.91 17.46 -8.58
CA VAL A 103 -6.03 18.13 -9.55
C VAL A 103 -4.61 17.70 -9.27
N VAL A 104 -3.93 17.19 -10.31
CA VAL A 104 -2.54 16.72 -10.24
C VAL A 104 -1.81 16.98 -11.56
N PRO A 105 -0.46 17.08 -11.54
CA PRO A 105 0.34 17.05 -12.75
C PRO A 105 0.05 15.78 -13.57
N SER A 106 0.00 15.89 -14.88
CA SER A 106 -0.25 14.76 -15.79
C SER A 106 0.76 13.61 -15.61
N SER A 107 1.98 13.91 -15.16
CA SER A 107 3.00 12.92 -14.83
C SER A 107 2.65 12.01 -13.64
N ALA A 108 1.70 12.40 -12.79
CA ALA A 108 1.22 11.59 -11.66
C ALA A 108 0.07 10.63 -12.05
N VAL A 109 -0.40 10.71 -13.30
CA VAL A 109 -1.56 9.99 -13.81
C VAL A 109 -1.13 8.77 -14.62
N MET A 110 -1.87 7.68 -14.49
CA MET A 110 -1.75 6.46 -15.29
C MET A 110 -3.12 6.07 -15.83
N LEU A 111 -3.18 5.58 -17.06
CA LEU A 111 -4.40 4.98 -17.58
C LEU A 111 -4.79 3.78 -16.71
N LEU A 112 -6.06 3.69 -16.34
CA LEU A 112 -6.61 2.54 -15.63
C LEU A 112 -6.78 1.38 -16.62
N PRO A 113 -6.10 0.23 -16.41
CA PRO A 113 -6.30 -0.93 -17.27
C PRO A 113 -7.76 -1.35 -17.33
N PRO A 114 -8.29 -1.74 -18.51
CA PRO A 114 -9.69 -2.17 -18.64
C PRO A 114 -10.08 -3.33 -17.72
N ALA A 115 -9.10 -4.17 -17.34
CA ALA A 115 -9.29 -5.29 -16.43
C ALA A 115 -9.63 -4.88 -14.99
N LEU A 116 -9.36 -3.63 -14.58
CA LEU A 116 -9.59 -3.15 -13.22
C LEU A 116 -10.84 -2.26 -13.14
N SER A 117 -11.59 -2.40 -12.05
CA SER A 117 -12.63 -1.44 -11.66
C SER A 117 -12.01 -0.14 -11.11
N PHE A 118 -12.80 0.90 -10.88
CA PHE A 118 -12.30 2.11 -10.21
C PHE A 118 -11.88 1.82 -8.77
N GLU A 119 -12.63 0.98 -8.06
CA GLU A 119 -12.29 0.58 -6.70
C GLU A 119 -10.95 -0.16 -6.67
N GLU A 120 -10.74 -1.11 -7.57
CA GLU A 120 -9.47 -1.84 -7.69
C GLU A 120 -8.32 -0.88 -8.04
N GLY A 121 -8.51 -0.01 -9.03
CA GLY A 121 -7.51 0.96 -9.45
C GLY A 121 -7.12 1.95 -8.36
N SER A 122 -8.10 2.39 -7.54
CA SER A 122 -7.89 3.37 -6.48
C SER A 122 -6.99 2.88 -5.34
N CYS A 123 -6.80 1.56 -5.20
CA CYS A 123 -6.03 0.98 -4.11
C CYS A 123 -4.90 0.05 -4.58
N TRP A 124 -4.63 0.06 -5.89
CA TRP A 124 -3.67 -0.82 -6.53
C TRP A 124 -2.22 -0.29 -6.44
N ARG A 125 -2.02 0.99 -6.79
CA ARG A 125 -0.70 1.57 -7.07
C ARG A 125 0.21 1.59 -5.85
N SER A 126 -0.26 2.11 -4.73
CA SER A 126 0.56 2.28 -3.51
C SER A 126 1.09 0.93 -3.00
N ALA A 127 0.21 -0.08 -2.93
CA ALA A 127 0.57 -1.41 -2.48
C ALA A 127 1.53 -2.12 -3.46
N ALA A 128 1.24 -2.05 -4.77
CA ALA A 128 2.05 -2.69 -5.80
C ALA A 128 3.46 -2.10 -5.89
N VAL A 129 3.59 -0.75 -5.89
CA VAL A 129 4.90 -0.07 -5.91
C VAL A 129 5.71 -0.39 -4.66
N THR A 130 5.07 -0.44 -3.49
CA THR A 130 5.77 -0.78 -2.25
C THR A 130 6.27 -2.22 -2.26
N ALA A 131 5.43 -3.17 -2.67
CA ALA A 131 5.79 -4.57 -2.72
C ALA A 131 6.86 -4.84 -3.80
N TRP A 132 6.77 -4.19 -4.97
CA TRP A 132 7.78 -4.29 -6.03
C TRP A 132 9.13 -3.78 -5.55
N HIS A 133 9.16 -2.55 -5.02
CA HIS A 133 10.41 -1.96 -4.52
C HIS A 133 11.05 -2.80 -3.41
N ALA A 134 10.22 -3.40 -2.55
CA ALA A 134 10.69 -4.29 -1.51
C ALA A 134 11.30 -5.60 -2.06
N LEU A 135 10.50 -6.35 -2.81
CA LEU A 135 10.86 -7.72 -3.19
C LEU A 135 11.81 -7.76 -4.39
N HIS A 136 11.59 -6.88 -5.39
CA HIS A 136 12.42 -6.82 -6.59
C HIS A 136 13.68 -5.97 -6.37
N ASP A 137 13.49 -4.65 -6.09
CA ASP A 137 14.63 -3.71 -6.14
C ASP A 137 15.55 -3.85 -4.93
N LYS A 138 15.01 -4.15 -3.73
CA LYS A 138 15.78 -4.21 -2.49
C LYS A 138 16.17 -5.62 -2.08
N ALA A 139 15.25 -6.57 -2.13
CA ALA A 139 15.57 -7.94 -1.77
C ALA A 139 16.18 -8.74 -2.93
N GLY A 140 15.88 -8.38 -4.19
CA GLY A 140 16.26 -9.20 -5.33
C GLY A 140 15.73 -10.63 -5.21
N LEU A 141 14.44 -10.78 -4.82
CA LEU A 141 13.82 -12.08 -4.57
C LEU A 141 13.88 -12.95 -5.83
N GLN A 142 14.39 -14.17 -5.68
CA GLN A 142 14.60 -15.13 -6.76
C GLN A 142 13.58 -16.27 -6.71
N ALA A 143 13.36 -16.90 -7.87
CA ALA A 143 12.59 -18.15 -7.93
C ALA A 143 13.22 -19.23 -7.05
N GLY A 144 12.38 -19.99 -6.33
CA GLY A 144 12.82 -21.03 -5.41
C GLY A 144 13.18 -20.52 -3.99
N GLU A 145 13.30 -19.21 -3.77
CA GLU A 145 13.46 -18.64 -2.44
C GLU A 145 12.13 -18.69 -1.65
N THR A 146 12.23 -18.60 -0.33
CA THR A 146 11.06 -18.49 0.56
C THR A 146 10.96 -17.10 1.16
N ALA A 147 9.77 -16.47 1.07
CA ALA A 147 9.45 -15.19 1.67
C ALA A 147 8.47 -15.36 2.84
N LEU A 148 8.80 -14.79 4.02
CA LEU A 148 7.89 -14.63 5.13
C LEU A 148 7.28 -13.22 5.07
N ILE A 149 5.95 -13.14 4.95
CA ILE A 149 5.24 -11.87 4.87
C ILE A 149 4.47 -11.68 6.19
N LEU A 150 4.91 -10.74 7.00
CA LEU A 150 4.21 -10.35 8.22
C LEU A 150 3.01 -9.46 7.87
N GLY A 151 1.91 -9.57 8.62
CA GLY A 151 0.68 -8.82 8.33
C GLY A 151 0.16 -9.05 6.92
N ALA A 152 0.29 -10.29 6.44
CA ALA A 152 0.04 -10.69 5.06
C ALA A 152 -1.41 -10.47 4.59
N SER A 153 -2.37 -10.36 5.51
CA SER A 153 -3.78 -10.07 5.19
C SER A 153 -4.08 -8.60 4.89
N GLY A 154 -3.12 -7.69 5.09
CA GLY A 154 -3.29 -6.26 4.74
C GLY A 154 -3.01 -5.99 3.26
N GLY A 155 -3.38 -4.80 2.77
CA GLY A 155 -3.26 -4.46 1.34
C GLY A 155 -1.84 -4.61 0.77
N VAL A 156 -0.82 -4.12 1.47
CA VAL A 156 0.58 -4.25 1.03
C VAL A 156 1.06 -5.71 1.15
N GLY A 157 0.62 -6.43 2.21
CA GLY A 157 0.92 -7.85 2.41
C GLY A 157 0.36 -8.72 1.29
N MET A 158 -0.90 -8.51 0.90
CA MET A 158 -1.51 -9.24 -0.22
C MET A 158 -0.84 -8.94 -1.58
N ALA A 159 -0.42 -7.69 -1.80
CA ALA A 159 0.37 -7.34 -2.98
C ALA A 159 1.73 -8.04 -2.97
N ALA A 160 2.38 -8.13 -1.80
CA ALA A 160 3.64 -8.85 -1.63
C ALA A 160 3.50 -10.36 -1.87
N ILE A 161 2.39 -11.00 -1.41
CA ILE A 161 2.09 -12.40 -1.72
C ILE A 161 2.06 -12.61 -3.24
N LYS A 162 1.23 -11.82 -3.94
CA LYS A 162 1.04 -11.97 -5.38
C LYS A 162 2.32 -11.75 -6.17
N LEU A 163 3.12 -10.75 -5.81
CA LEU A 163 4.42 -10.51 -6.44
C LEU A 163 5.44 -11.60 -6.13
N ALA A 164 5.56 -12.06 -4.88
CA ALA A 164 6.46 -13.14 -4.53
C ALA A 164 6.13 -14.43 -5.29
N LYS A 165 4.83 -14.74 -5.43
CA LYS A 165 4.37 -15.87 -6.27
C LYS A 165 4.68 -15.65 -7.74
N HIS A 166 4.52 -14.43 -8.27
CA HIS A 166 4.90 -14.08 -9.65
C HIS A 166 6.40 -14.28 -9.89
N PHE A 167 7.25 -14.02 -8.90
CA PHE A 167 8.69 -14.27 -8.97
C PHE A 167 9.08 -15.74 -8.73
N GLY A 168 8.12 -16.64 -8.51
CA GLY A 168 8.37 -18.08 -8.32
C GLY A 168 8.85 -18.44 -6.91
N ALA A 169 8.61 -17.59 -5.93
CA ALA A 169 8.96 -17.85 -4.53
C ALA A 169 7.89 -18.68 -3.80
N THR A 170 8.31 -19.40 -2.76
CA THR A 170 7.41 -19.96 -1.74
C THR A 170 7.05 -18.86 -0.74
N VAL A 171 5.77 -18.75 -0.40
CA VAL A 171 5.25 -17.67 0.45
C VAL A 171 4.65 -18.24 1.73
N VAL A 172 5.17 -17.77 2.87
CA VAL A 172 4.59 -17.98 4.20
C VAL A 172 4.02 -16.65 4.67
N GLY A 173 2.70 -16.56 4.87
CA GLY A 173 2.04 -15.36 5.37
C GLY A 173 1.67 -15.47 6.85
N THR A 174 1.57 -14.33 7.56
CA THR A 174 1.02 -14.33 8.92
C THR A 174 -0.31 -13.59 9.02
N GLY A 175 -1.30 -14.19 9.71
CA GLY A 175 -2.63 -13.62 9.95
C GLY A 175 -3.19 -13.99 11.32
N SER A 176 -3.64 -12.98 12.10
CA SER A 176 -4.03 -13.12 13.50
C SER A 176 -5.36 -13.85 13.75
N THR A 177 -6.20 -13.99 12.72
CA THR A 177 -7.48 -14.72 12.82
C THR A 177 -7.55 -15.80 11.74
N GLN A 178 -8.44 -16.76 11.89
CA GLN A 178 -8.63 -17.79 10.87
C GLN A 178 -9.06 -17.16 9.54
N SER A 179 -10.02 -16.23 9.55
CA SER A 179 -10.48 -15.54 8.34
C SER A 179 -9.36 -14.78 7.62
N LYS A 180 -8.42 -14.19 8.36
CA LYS A 180 -7.23 -13.56 7.78
C LYS A 180 -6.30 -14.60 7.16
N ARG A 181 -6.09 -15.74 7.80
CA ARG A 181 -5.26 -16.84 7.25
C ARG A 181 -5.89 -17.44 5.99
N ASP A 182 -7.20 -17.63 5.98
CA ASP A 182 -7.92 -18.13 4.79
C ASP A 182 -7.77 -17.15 3.61
N ALA A 183 -7.89 -15.84 3.87
CA ALA A 183 -7.69 -14.81 2.85
C ALA A 183 -6.23 -14.76 2.33
N ILE A 184 -5.24 -15.01 3.18
CA ILE A 184 -3.83 -15.12 2.81
C ILE A 184 -3.61 -16.29 1.86
N LEU A 185 -4.17 -17.46 2.17
CA LEU A 185 -4.09 -18.64 1.28
C LEU A 185 -4.82 -18.38 -0.04
N ALA A 186 -6.02 -17.78 0.01
CA ALA A 186 -6.77 -17.41 -1.19
C ALA A 186 -6.04 -16.37 -2.06
N ALA A 187 -5.17 -15.53 -1.48
CA ALA A 187 -4.32 -14.59 -2.20
C ALA A 187 -3.11 -15.27 -2.90
N GLY A 188 -2.89 -16.57 -2.64
CA GLY A 188 -1.86 -17.39 -3.29
C GLY A 188 -0.66 -17.74 -2.41
N ALA A 189 -0.68 -17.46 -1.10
CA ALA A 189 0.37 -17.93 -0.20
C ALA A 189 0.33 -19.45 -0.06
N ASP A 190 1.50 -20.08 0.06
CA ASP A 190 1.61 -21.54 0.23
C ASP A 190 1.27 -21.96 1.67
N HIS A 191 1.56 -21.08 2.64
CA HIS A 191 1.28 -21.31 4.05
C HIS A 191 0.79 -20.04 4.75
N ALA A 192 -0.07 -20.20 5.75
CA ALA A 192 -0.56 -19.11 6.59
C ALA A 192 -0.45 -19.49 8.06
N LEU A 193 0.29 -18.71 8.86
CA LEU A 193 0.58 -18.97 10.26
C LEU A 193 -0.02 -17.91 11.17
N ASP A 194 -0.25 -18.28 12.43
CA ASP A 194 -0.64 -17.34 13.46
C ASP A 194 0.60 -16.60 14.00
N PRO A 195 0.68 -15.26 13.91
CA PRO A 195 1.80 -14.49 14.45
C PRO A 195 1.93 -14.60 15.98
N ALA A 196 0.83 -14.95 16.68
CA ALA A 196 0.82 -15.15 18.12
C ALA A 196 1.32 -16.53 18.54
N ALA A 197 1.48 -17.48 17.61
CA ALA A 197 2.00 -18.81 17.93
C ALA A 197 3.29 -18.71 18.74
N GLU A 198 3.42 -19.50 19.82
CA GLU A 198 4.56 -19.45 20.72
C GLU A 198 5.88 -19.69 19.97
N ASP A 199 5.92 -20.72 19.13
CA ASP A 199 7.08 -21.07 18.30
C ASP A 199 6.85 -20.77 16.80
N LEU A 200 6.47 -19.54 16.45
CA LEU A 200 6.41 -19.11 15.04
C LEU A 200 7.73 -19.36 14.28
N PRO A 201 8.94 -19.07 14.85
CA PRO A 201 10.20 -19.36 14.16
C PRO A 201 10.42 -20.84 13.88
N GLY A 202 10.06 -21.72 14.79
CA GLY A 202 10.16 -23.18 14.60
C GLY A 202 9.21 -23.68 13.52
N GLN A 203 7.95 -23.18 13.51
CA GLN A 203 7.00 -23.50 12.46
C GLN A 203 7.51 -23.09 11.07
N VAL A 204 8.05 -21.86 10.94
CA VAL A 204 8.64 -21.38 9.68
C VAL A 204 9.84 -22.25 9.26
N LYS A 205 10.71 -22.60 10.19
CA LYS A 205 11.87 -23.48 9.90
C LYS A 205 11.43 -24.87 9.46
N SER A 206 10.40 -25.43 10.07
CA SER A 206 9.88 -26.74 9.65
C SER A 206 9.39 -26.73 8.21
N LEU A 207 8.79 -25.62 7.75
CA LEU A 207 8.36 -25.44 6.35
C LEU A 207 9.52 -25.24 5.37
N THR A 208 10.73 -24.94 5.87
CA THR A 208 11.91 -24.63 5.04
C THR A 208 13.06 -25.62 5.26
N GLY A 209 12.76 -26.85 5.68
CA GLY A 209 13.77 -27.88 5.93
C GLY A 209 14.81 -27.49 6.99
N GLY A 210 14.46 -26.64 7.96
CA GLY A 210 15.35 -26.15 9.01
C GLY A 210 16.14 -24.87 8.67
N ASN A 211 16.20 -24.47 7.39
CA ASN A 211 17.05 -23.37 6.93
C ASN A 211 16.52 -21.98 7.30
N GLY A 212 15.21 -21.81 7.41
CA GLY A 212 14.56 -20.51 7.55
C GLY A 212 14.26 -19.86 6.20
N VAL A 213 13.73 -18.62 6.23
CA VAL A 213 13.29 -17.90 5.03
C VAL A 213 14.36 -16.97 4.48
N ASN A 214 14.43 -16.82 3.17
CA ASN A 214 15.39 -15.97 2.48
C ASN A 214 15.05 -14.48 2.64
N VAL A 215 13.76 -14.14 2.66
CA VAL A 215 13.27 -12.77 2.77
C VAL A 215 12.19 -12.68 3.84
N VAL A 216 12.29 -11.66 4.71
CA VAL A 216 11.19 -11.25 5.59
C VAL A 216 10.68 -9.89 5.12
N PHE A 217 9.39 -9.79 4.85
CA PHE A 217 8.70 -8.56 4.48
C PHE A 217 7.88 -8.10 5.70
N ASP A 218 8.28 -6.98 6.32
CA ASP A 218 7.72 -6.53 7.59
C ASP A 218 7.07 -5.15 7.54
N PRO A 219 5.75 -5.05 7.36
CA PRO A 219 4.99 -3.82 7.53
C PRO A 219 4.46 -3.63 8.97
N VAL A 220 4.73 -4.56 9.89
CA VAL A 220 4.09 -4.62 11.21
C VAL A 220 4.92 -3.96 12.30
N GLY A 221 6.19 -4.28 12.38
CA GLY A 221 7.05 -3.78 13.46
C GLY A 221 6.87 -4.49 14.80
N GLY A 222 7.38 -3.89 15.87
CA GLY A 222 7.24 -4.34 17.24
C GLY A 222 7.91 -5.69 17.56
N ALA A 223 7.37 -6.39 18.55
CA ALA A 223 7.89 -7.67 18.99
C ALA A 223 7.88 -8.77 17.90
N LEU A 224 6.93 -8.70 16.97
CA LEU A 224 6.84 -9.68 15.87
C LEU A 224 8.06 -9.60 14.94
N SER A 225 8.58 -8.40 14.68
CA SER A 225 9.82 -8.21 13.90
C SER A 225 10.99 -8.94 14.53
N ILE A 226 11.17 -8.80 15.86
CA ILE A 226 12.26 -9.45 16.59
C ILE A 226 12.09 -10.97 16.56
N LYS A 227 10.87 -11.46 16.73
CA LYS A 227 10.54 -12.88 16.64
C LYS A 227 10.89 -13.43 15.25
N ALA A 228 10.56 -12.69 14.17
CA ALA A 228 10.83 -13.08 12.79
C ALA A 228 12.34 -13.16 12.44
N THR A 229 13.22 -12.42 13.13
CA THR A 229 14.69 -12.55 12.91
C THR A 229 15.20 -13.95 13.21
N ARG A 230 14.51 -14.72 14.09
CA ARG A 230 14.88 -16.10 14.42
C ARG A 230 14.50 -17.08 13.30
N ALA A 231 13.55 -16.69 12.43
CA ALA A 231 13.09 -17.49 11.30
C ALA A 231 13.88 -17.26 10.02
N ILE A 232 14.71 -16.20 9.96
CA ILE A 232 15.47 -15.86 8.76
C ILE A 232 16.63 -16.84 8.52
N ALA A 233 16.91 -17.14 7.26
CA ALA A 233 18.00 -18.00 6.83
C ALA A 233 19.36 -17.29 6.93
N TRP A 234 20.44 -18.04 6.82
CA TRP A 234 21.79 -17.49 6.66
C TRP A 234 21.85 -16.59 5.42
N GLY A 235 22.38 -15.37 5.54
CA GLY A 235 22.49 -14.40 4.44
C GLY A 235 21.15 -13.84 3.97
N GLY A 236 20.07 -14.01 4.73
CA GLY A 236 18.74 -13.52 4.36
C GLY A 236 18.61 -12.00 4.37
N ARG A 237 17.45 -11.49 3.95
CA ARG A 237 17.14 -10.06 3.85
C ARG A 237 15.89 -9.76 4.64
N PHE A 238 15.99 -8.87 5.64
CA PHE A 238 14.87 -8.40 6.45
C PHE A 238 14.47 -7.01 5.98
N LEU A 239 13.27 -6.90 5.39
CA LEU A 239 12.76 -5.67 4.79
C LEU A 239 11.87 -4.93 5.78
N ILE A 240 12.31 -3.75 6.23
CA ILE A 240 11.55 -2.86 7.11
C ILE A 240 10.65 -1.99 6.25
N VAL A 241 9.35 -2.33 6.19
CA VAL A 241 8.35 -1.66 5.34
C VAL A 241 7.53 -0.64 6.13
N GLY A 242 7.23 -0.94 7.39
CA GLY A 242 6.41 -0.09 8.23
C GLY A 242 6.27 -0.60 9.66
N PHE A 243 5.46 0.12 10.44
CA PHE A 243 5.26 -0.12 11.87
C PHE A 243 3.76 -0.07 12.23
N ALA A 244 2.95 -0.91 11.53
CA ALA A 244 1.50 -0.94 11.74
C ALA A 244 1.09 -1.42 13.15
N SER A 245 2.00 -2.02 13.92
CA SER A 245 1.79 -2.30 15.35
C SER A 245 1.74 -1.02 16.19
N GLY A 246 2.32 0.08 15.71
CA GLY A 246 2.57 1.32 16.46
C GLY A 246 3.93 1.34 17.17
N GLU A 247 4.67 0.22 17.16
CA GLU A 247 5.96 0.08 17.85
C GLU A 247 7.12 -0.06 16.85
N ILE A 248 8.17 0.73 17.05
CA ILE A 248 9.42 0.62 16.29
C ILE A 248 10.31 -0.42 16.97
N PRO A 249 10.70 -1.53 16.27
CA PRO A 249 11.51 -2.58 16.87
C PRO A 249 12.97 -2.14 17.07
N SER A 250 13.58 -2.57 18.15
CA SER A 250 15.03 -2.50 18.37
C SER A 250 15.67 -3.84 18.04
N PHE A 251 16.40 -3.91 16.93
CA PHE A 251 17.03 -5.16 16.49
C PHE A 251 18.35 -5.39 17.22
N PRO A 252 18.52 -6.53 17.92
CA PRO A 252 19.81 -6.90 18.49
C PRO A 252 20.86 -7.16 17.39
N ALA A 253 21.94 -6.40 17.39
CA ALA A 253 22.97 -6.48 16.33
C ALA A 253 23.61 -7.88 16.21
N ASN A 254 23.69 -8.63 17.33
CA ASN A 254 24.21 -9.99 17.34
C ASN A 254 23.34 -10.97 16.54
N HIS A 255 22.02 -10.70 16.36
CA HIS A 255 21.19 -11.55 15.51
C HIS A 255 21.64 -11.45 14.04
N ALA A 256 21.95 -10.25 13.57
CA ALA A 256 22.45 -10.05 12.21
C ALA A 256 23.87 -10.63 12.04
N LEU A 257 24.75 -10.43 13.06
CA LEU A 257 26.10 -10.97 13.05
C LEU A 257 26.10 -12.52 12.94
N ILE A 258 25.28 -13.22 13.74
CA ILE A 258 25.28 -14.69 13.83
C ILE A 258 24.79 -15.31 12.52
N LYS A 259 23.82 -14.70 11.84
CA LYS A 259 23.22 -15.24 10.61
C LYS A 259 23.61 -14.52 9.32
N GLY A 260 24.42 -13.48 9.41
CA GLY A 260 24.87 -12.69 8.24
C GLY A 260 23.72 -12.04 7.48
N TYR A 261 22.53 -11.86 8.06
CA TYR A 261 21.41 -11.26 7.35
C TYR A 261 21.49 -9.73 7.31
N SER A 262 20.84 -9.12 6.31
CA SER A 262 20.77 -7.67 6.15
C SER A 262 19.44 -7.12 6.66
N LEU A 263 19.49 -5.96 7.37
CA LEU A 263 18.32 -5.13 7.66
C LEU A 263 18.22 -4.03 6.61
N ILE A 264 17.12 -3.99 5.86
CA ILE A 264 16.95 -3.11 4.71
C ILE A 264 15.72 -2.23 4.91
N GLY A 265 15.93 -0.92 5.05
CA GLY A 265 14.85 0.05 5.13
C GLY A 265 14.27 0.38 3.77
N LEU A 266 12.97 0.64 3.73
CA LEU A 266 12.20 0.90 2.51
C LEU A 266 11.44 2.21 2.58
N ARG A 267 11.54 3.02 1.53
CA ARG A 267 10.65 4.17 1.28
C ARG A 267 10.38 4.29 -0.21
N ALA A 268 9.48 3.45 -0.73
CA ALA A 268 9.21 3.34 -2.17
C ALA A 268 8.86 4.69 -2.83
N GLY A 269 8.01 5.50 -2.21
CA GLY A 269 7.68 6.83 -2.72
C GLY A 269 8.87 7.82 -2.70
N GLU A 270 9.81 7.69 -1.76
CA GLU A 270 11.05 8.49 -1.73
C GLU A 270 12.03 8.02 -2.79
N ALA A 271 12.18 6.70 -2.94
CA ALA A 271 13.02 6.11 -3.96
C ALA A 271 12.60 6.56 -5.37
N SER A 272 11.30 6.52 -5.66
CA SER A 272 10.74 7.02 -6.94
C SER A 272 10.99 8.51 -7.18
N ARG A 273 11.00 9.34 -6.13
CA ARG A 273 11.29 10.78 -6.26
C ARG A 273 12.76 11.08 -6.47
N ARG A 274 13.66 10.28 -5.90
CA ARG A 274 15.10 10.44 -6.02
C ARG A 274 15.67 9.85 -7.31
N ASP A 275 15.01 8.83 -7.84
CA ASP A 275 15.37 8.16 -9.09
C ASP A 275 14.13 8.06 -10.00
N PRO A 276 13.92 9.08 -10.87
CA PRO A 276 12.81 9.08 -11.84
C PRO A 276 12.86 7.93 -12.84
N ASP A 277 14.04 7.40 -13.16
CA ASP A 277 14.18 6.28 -14.07
C ASP A 277 13.79 4.96 -13.40
N LEU A 278 14.10 4.77 -12.12
CA LEU A 278 13.55 3.69 -11.31
C LEU A 278 12.01 3.77 -11.29
N ALA A 279 11.46 4.96 -11.06
CA ALA A 279 10.01 5.16 -11.08
C ALA A 279 9.37 4.72 -12.40
N LYS A 280 9.94 5.11 -13.54
CA LYS A 280 9.45 4.73 -14.88
C LYS A 280 9.54 3.22 -15.12
N ARG A 281 10.68 2.58 -14.79
CA ARG A 281 10.84 1.12 -14.90
C ARG A 281 9.83 0.36 -14.06
N THR A 282 9.68 0.75 -12.80
CA THR A 282 8.69 0.16 -11.89
C THR A 282 7.28 0.34 -12.42
N GLN A 283 6.92 1.54 -12.89
CA GLN A 283 5.61 1.84 -13.45
C GLN A 283 5.31 0.98 -14.69
N SER A 284 6.28 0.84 -15.61
CA SER A 284 6.13 0.02 -16.81
C SER A 284 5.91 -1.46 -16.47
N ALA A 285 6.73 -2.03 -15.58
CA ALA A 285 6.61 -3.42 -15.16
C ALA A 285 5.25 -3.70 -14.48
N LEU A 286 4.85 -2.83 -13.56
CA LEU A 286 3.60 -2.95 -12.83
C LEU A 286 2.38 -2.72 -13.73
N HIS A 287 2.45 -1.83 -14.73
CA HIS A 287 1.36 -1.64 -15.69
C HIS A 287 1.10 -2.92 -16.49
N GLY A 288 2.15 -3.63 -16.92
CA GLY A 288 2.02 -4.95 -17.56
C GLY A 288 1.29 -5.96 -16.66
N LEU A 289 1.63 -6.01 -15.38
CA LEU A 289 0.96 -6.91 -14.41
C LEU A 289 -0.49 -6.51 -14.17
N ALA A 290 -0.79 -5.20 -14.08
CA ALA A 290 -2.16 -4.72 -13.92
C ALA A 290 -3.04 -5.08 -15.13
N ALA A 291 -2.50 -4.98 -16.34
CA ALA A 291 -3.22 -5.29 -17.58
C ALA A 291 -3.65 -6.76 -17.66
N THR A 292 -2.87 -7.68 -17.08
CA THR A 292 -3.24 -9.12 -17.01
C THR A 292 -4.24 -9.45 -15.90
N GLY A 293 -4.51 -8.52 -15.00
CA GLY A 293 -5.32 -8.77 -13.79
C GLY A 293 -4.62 -9.60 -12.71
N ALA A 294 -3.33 -9.90 -12.87
CA ALA A 294 -2.56 -10.77 -11.94
C ALA A 294 -2.44 -10.16 -10.54
N MET A 295 -2.51 -8.84 -10.42
CA MET A 295 -2.29 -8.09 -9.18
C MET A 295 -3.58 -7.45 -8.63
N ARG A 296 -4.77 -7.96 -8.97
CA ARG A 296 -6.05 -7.39 -8.47
C ARG A 296 -6.06 -7.28 -6.95
N PRO A 297 -6.34 -6.10 -6.38
CA PRO A 297 -6.49 -5.97 -4.93
C PRO A 297 -7.70 -6.77 -4.43
N HIS A 298 -7.60 -7.25 -3.20
CA HIS A 298 -8.76 -7.77 -2.47
C HIS A 298 -9.43 -6.61 -1.73
N ILE A 299 -10.63 -6.24 -2.13
CA ILE A 299 -11.42 -5.17 -1.48
C ILE A 299 -12.44 -5.85 -0.57
N CYS A 300 -12.33 -5.63 0.74
CA CYS A 300 -13.26 -6.21 1.69
C CYS A 300 -14.40 -5.28 2.07
N GLN A 301 -14.19 -3.96 1.94
CA GLN A 301 -15.18 -2.97 2.36
C GLN A 301 -15.14 -1.72 1.49
N THR A 302 -16.34 -1.18 1.17
CA THR A 302 -16.50 0.12 0.52
C THR A 302 -17.29 1.07 1.43
N PHE A 303 -16.91 2.33 1.42
CA PHE A 303 -17.54 3.40 2.19
C PHE A 303 -17.91 4.54 1.26
N LYS A 304 -18.96 5.29 1.57
CA LYS A 304 -19.23 6.58 0.90
C LYS A 304 -18.28 7.66 1.44
N LEU A 305 -18.11 8.76 0.72
CA LEU A 305 -17.28 9.89 1.16
C LEU A 305 -17.68 10.40 2.56
N GLU A 306 -18.97 10.44 2.85
CA GLU A 306 -19.53 10.85 4.15
C GLU A 306 -19.06 9.95 5.31
N ASN A 307 -18.72 8.71 5.01
CA ASN A 307 -18.30 7.70 5.98
C ASN A 307 -16.76 7.52 6.04
N THR A 308 -16.00 8.53 5.61
CA THR A 308 -14.52 8.51 5.65
C THR A 308 -14.00 8.23 7.06
N THR A 309 -14.62 8.80 8.10
CA THR A 309 -14.28 8.50 9.51
C THR A 309 -14.40 7.01 9.82
N ASP A 310 -15.48 6.36 9.39
CA ASP A 310 -15.70 4.93 9.65
C ASP A 310 -14.68 4.06 8.90
N ALA A 311 -14.30 4.45 7.67
CA ALA A 311 -13.27 3.77 6.91
C ALA A 311 -11.90 3.80 7.61
N LEU A 312 -11.52 4.97 8.16
CA LEU A 312 -10.28 5.12 8.92
C LEU A 312 -10.33 4.37 10.25
N ARG A 313 -11.46 4.38 10.96
CA ARG A 313 -11.66 3.61 12.21
C ARG A 313 -11.62 2.09 11.96
N ALA A 314 -12.21 1.59 10.86
CA ALA A 314 -12.14 0.18 10.50
C ALA A 314 -10.69 -0.26 10.26
N LEU A 315 -9.87 0.60 9.65
CA LEU A 315 -8.44 0.37 9.46
C LEU A 315 -7.68 0.38 10.80
N GLU A 316 -7.97 1.34 11.68
CA GLU A 316 -7.38 1.45 13.02
C GLU A 316 -7.69 0.23 13.88
N ALA A 317 -8.93 -0.24 13.85
CA ALA A 317 -9.39 -1.45 14.54
C ALA A 317 -8.84 -2.77 13.93
N ARG A 318 -8.06 -2.69 12.83
CA ARG A 318 -7.50 -3.85 12.10
C ARG A 318 -8.56 -4.83 11.59
N ASN A 319 -9.76 -4.33 11.29
CA ASN A 319 -10.88 -5.10 10.77
C ASN A 319 -10.85 -5.28 9.25
N ILE A 320 -9.90 -4.60 8.56
CA ILE A 320 -9.76 -4.67 7.10
C ILE A 320 -8.90 -5.89 6.71
N ILE A 321 -9.44 -6.72 5.84
CA ILE A 321 -8.73 -7.79 5.14
C ILE A 321 -8.51 -7.31 3.70
N GLY A 322 -7.27 -7.11 3.29
CA GLY A 322 -6.95 -6.48 2.00
C GLY A 322 -7.10 -4.96 2.06
N ARG A 323 -8.09 -4.41 1.35
CA ARG A 323 -8.25 -2.96 1.15
C ARG A 323 -9.66 -2.50 1.51
N ALA A 324 -9.73 -1.27 2.04
CA ALA A 324 -10.94 -0.48 2.11
C ALA A 324 -10.88 0.64 1.06
N VAL A 325 -12.03 1.02 0.52
CA VAL A 325 -12.17 2.01 -0.54
C VAL A 325 -13.29 2.98 -0.19
N ILE A 326 -13.07 4.27 -0.42
CA ILE A 326 -14.09 5.33 -0.38
C ILE A 326 -14.59 5.52 -1.81
N THR A 327 -15.91 5.37 -2.03
CA THR A 327 -16.56 5.59 -3.33
C THR A 327 -17.22 6.95 -3.39
N MET A 328 -17.17 7.56 -4.59
CA MET A 328 -17.79 8.85 -4.89
C MET A 328 -18.78 8.68 -6.06
N PRO A 329 -19.75 9.59 -6.20
CA PRO A 329 -20.78 9.54 -7.25
C PRO A 329 -20.27 9.44 -8.67
#